data_babefdce4c73e628040a495d0262aaaf
#
_entry.id   babefdce4c73e628040a495d0262aaaf
#
_cell.length_a   1.000
_cell.length_b   1.000
_cell.length_c   1.000
_cell.angle_alpha   90.00
_cell.angle_beta   90.00
_cell.angle_gamma   90.00
#
_symmetry.space_group_name_H-M   'P 1'
#
loop_
_entity.id
_entity.type
_entity.pdbx_description
1 polymer ?
#
loop_
_entity_poly.entity_id
_entity_poly.type
_entity_poly.pdbx_seq_one_letter_code
_entity_poly.pdbx_strand_id
1 'polypeptide(L)'
;MAELLAVKNENERLRAELSAVASKSQVQIQNIAGLDTLVSINGSCYKQGDIKTSKWKYDFSLSDVFKLTAPYILSPQADINVRKYMGRQLFNASLIQGTTPTISETDFQTIKIQFEALGLIELTGDSNVLFWSLTSSGKQQMTELVALRK
;
A
#
# COMPACT_ATOMS: atom_id res chain seq x y z
N MET A 1 -37.33 -25.07 23.59
CA MET A 1 -37.25 -23.61 23.34
C MET A 1 -36.05 -23.00 24.00
N ALA A 2 -35.81 -23.25 25.28
CA ALA A 2 -34.67 -22.71 26.02
C ALA A 2 -33.33 -23.20 25.45
N GLU A 3 -33.27 -24.46 25.03
CA GLU A 3 -32.05 -25.04 24.45
C GLU A 3 -31.72 -24.40 23.10
N LEU A 4 -32.74 -24.13 22.30
CA LEU A 4 -32.55 -23.49 20.99
C LEU A 4 -32.02 -22.07 21.15
N LEU A 5 -32.55 -21.33 22.13
CA LEU A 5 -32.08 -19.99 22.43
C LEU A 5 -30.64 -20.01 22.96
N ALA A 6 -30.28 -20.98 23.78
CA ALA A 6 -28.92 -21.11 24.31
C ALA A 6 -27.93 -21.41 23.21
N VAL A 7 -28.25 -22.30 22.26
CA VAL A 7 -27.38 -22.63 21.12
C VAL A 7 -27.25 -21.42 20.21
N LYS A 8 -28.36 -20.73 19.96
CA LYS A 8 -28.34 -19.53 19.12
C LYS A 8 -27.49 -18.43 19.76
N ASN A 9 -27.63 -18.21 21.05
CA ASN A 9 -26.84 -17.22 21.76
C ASN A 9 -25.35 -17.56 21.76
N GLU A 10 -25.03 -18.85 21.88
CA GLU A 10 -23.64 -19.31 21.83
C GLU A 10 -23.04 -19.12 20.45
N ASN A 11 -23.80 -19.42 19.40
CA ASN A 11 -23.37 -19.15 18.03
C ASN A 11 -23.15 -17.67 17.78
N GLU A 12 -24.03 -16.83 18.28
CA GLU A 12 -23.89 -15.39 18.18
C GLU A 12 -22.68 -14.89 18.96
N ARG A 13 -22.41 -15.48 20.13
CA ARG A 13 -21.24 -15.15 20.92
C ARG A 13 -19.96 -15.54 20.20
N LEU A 14 -19.91 -16.74 19.62
CA LEU A 14 -18.76 -17.20 18.85
C LEU A 14 -18.51 -16.32 17.62
N ARG A 15 -19.57 -15.95 16.94
CA ARG A 15 -19.47 -15.01 15.81
C ARG A 15 -18.99 -13.64 16.29
N ALA A 16 -19.46 -13.18 17.43
CA ALA A 16 -19.03 -11.92 18.01
C ALA A 16 -17.56 -11.99 18.42
N GLU A 17 -17.11 -13.12 18.94
CA GLU A 17 -15.69 -13.32 19.28
C GLU A 17 -14.83 -13.31 18.02
N LEU A 18 -15.26 -14.01 16.96
CA LEU A 18 -14.57 -14.01 15.70
C LEU A 18 -14.56 -12.60 15.07
N SER A 19 -15.68 -11.91 15.15
CA SER A 19 -15.77 -10.52 14.69
C SER A 19 -14.89 -9.61 15.53
N ALA A 20 -14.80 -9.85 16.84
CA ALA A 20 -13.96 -9.05 17.73
C ALA A 20 -12.47 -9.25 17.41
N VAL A 21 -12.06 -10.49 17.11
CA VAL A 21 -10.69 -10.78 16.68
C VAL A 21 -10.41 -10.12 15.32
N ALA A 22 -11.31 -10.27 14.37
CA ALA A 22 -11.21 -9.59 13.08
C ALA A 22 -11.26 -8.08 13.25
N SER A 23 -12.12 -7.58 14.15
CA SER A 23 -12.23 -6.14 14.44
C SER A 23 -10.98 -5.59 15.12
N LYS A 24 -10.30 -6.39 15.95
CA LYS A 24 -9.02 -5.95 16.52
C LYS A 24 -7.99 -5.74 15.43
N SER A 25 -7.89 -6.68 14.48
CA SER A 25 -7.03 -6.51 13.31
C SER A 25 -7.47 -5.31 12.50
N GLN A 26 -8.77 -5.14 12.29
CA GLN A 26 -9.32 -4.00 11.55
C GLN A 26 -9.20 -2.69 12.32
N VAL A 27 -9.29 -2.72 13.64
CA VAL A 27 -9.10 -1.53 14.47
C VAL A 27 -7.64 -1.07 14.36
N GLN A 28 -6.69 -2.00 14.33
CA GLN A 28 -5.29 -1.65 14.07
C GLN A 28 -5.14 -1.06 12.67
N ILE A 29 -5.84 -1.62 11.68
CA ILE A 29 -5.85 -1.10 10.31
C ILE A 29 -6.56 0.25 10.26
N GLN A 30 -7.64 0.43 11.02
CA GLN A 30 -8.38 1.69 11.07
C GLN A 30 -7.58 2.82 11.74
N ASN A 31 -6.70 2.47 12.67
CA ASN A 31 -5.79 3.44 13.29
C ASN A 31 -4.61 3.76 12.38
N ILE A 32 -4.48 3.04 11.28
CA ILE A 32 -3.49 3.30 10.23
C ILE A 32 -4.21 4.08 9.14
N ALA A 33 -3.50 4.98 8.49
CA ALA A 33 -4.06 5.78 7.40
C ALA A 33 -4.66 4.87 6.32
N GLY A 34 -5.92 5.11 5.97
CA GLY A 34 -6.61 4.39 4.91
C GLY A 34 -6.19 4.87 3.53
N LEU A 35 -6.71 4.20 2.49
CA LEU A 35 -6.33 4.49 1.10
C LEU A 35 -6.73 5.88 0.63
N ASP A 36 -7.69 6.51 1.26
CA ASP A 36 -8.11 7.88 0.94
C ASP A 36 -7.26 8.95 1.62
N THR A 37 -6.34 8.55 2.49
CA THR A 37 -5.47 9.47 3.22
C THR A 37 -4.40 10.04 2.30
N LEU A 38 -4.17 11.34 2.39
CA LEU A 38 -3.08 11.99 1.65
C LEU A 38 -1.76 11.79 2.39
N VAL A 39 -0.73 11.50 1.61
CA VAL A 39 0.63 11.37 2.13
C VAL A 39 1.54 12.29 1.32
N SER A 40 2.45 12.96 2.00
CA SER A 40 3.48 13.76 1.33
C SER A 40 4.63 12.85 0.96
N ILE A 41 4.91 12.77 -0.33
CA ILE A 41 5.99 11.95 -0.86
C ILE A 41 7.13 12.88 -1.25
N ASN A 42 8.31 12.59 -0.74
CA ASN A 42 9.51 13.36 -0.99
C ASN A 42 10.52 12.50 -1.74
N GLY A 43 11.40 13.16 -2.45
CA GLY A 43 12.45 12.47 -3.14
C GLY A 43 13.44 13.44 -3.72
N SER A 44 14.27 12.94 -4.63
CA SER A 44 15.29 13.73 -5.31
C SER A 44 15.16 13.55 -6.82
N CYS A 45 15.55 14.56 -7.57
CA CYS A 45 15.61 14.48 -9.01
C CYS A 45 16.69 15.44 -9.50
N TYR A 46 17.01 15.34 -10.79
CA TYR A 46 17.90 16.29 -11.42
C TYR A 46 17.07 17.23 -12.27
N LYS A 47 17.22 18.53 -12.04
CA LYS A 47 16.63 19.55 -12.92
C LYS A 47 17.49 19.71 -14.13
N GLN A 48 16.89 20.16 -15.23
CA GLN A 48 17.61 20.35 -16.49
C GLN A 48 18.79 21.31 -16.30
N GLY A 49 19.97 20.85 -16.69
CA GLY A 49 21.19 21.66 -16.59
C GLY A 49 21.88 21.62 -15.24
N ASP A 50 21.30 20.97 -14.26
CA ASP A 50 21.88 20.90 -12.93
C ASP A 50 22.70 19.63 -12.75
N ILE A 51 23.85 19.76 -12.06
CA ILE A 51 24.69 18.63 -11.68
C ILE A 51 24.38 18.15 -10.27
N LYS A 52 23.63 18.92 -9.51
CA LYS A 52 23.22 18.56 -8.15
C LYS A 52 21.76 18.14 -8.17
N THR A 53 21.41 17.23 -7.25
CA THR A 53 20.02 16.82 -7.09
C THR A 53 19.21 17.94 -6.46
N SER A 54 17.97 18.04 -6.90
CA SER A 54 16.96 18.88 -6.28
C SER A 54 15.95 17.98 -5.57
N LYS A 55 15.34 18.51 -4.53
CA LYS A 55 14.28 17.79 -3.84
C LYS A 55 12.95 18.01 -4.54
N TRP A 56 12.12 16.97 -4.57
CA TRP A 56 10.75 17.10 -5.04
C TRP A 56 9.81 16.60 -3.97
N LYS A 57 8.60 17.14 -3.99
CA LYS A 57 7.57 16.78 -3.03
C LYS A 57 6.21 16.91 -3.70
N TYR A 58 5.34 15.98 -3.39
CA TYR A 58 3.97 16.03 -3.89
C TYR A 58 3.08 15.20 -2.95
N ASP A 59 1.83 15.62 -2.81
CA ASP A 59 0.86 14.92 -1.97
C ASP A 59 0.05 13.97 -2.83
N PHE A 60 0.06 12.70 -2.46
CA PHE A 60 -0.73 11.65 -3.12
C PHE A 60 -1.67 11.02 -2.11
N SER A 61 -2.82 10.53 -2.57
CA SER A 61 -3.57 9.59 -1.75
C SER A 61 -2.85 8.25 -1.78
N LEU A 62 -2.97 7.48 -0.71
CA LEU A 62 -2.43 6.12 -0.69
C LEU A 62 -3.04 5.28 -1.81
N SER A 63 -4.30 5.56 -2.16
CA SER A 63 -5.00 4.97 -3.28
C SER A 63 -4.26 5.19 -4.60
N ASP A 64 -3.82 6.41 -4.86
CA ASP A 64 -3.06 6.74 -6.06
C ASP A 64 -1.70 6.04 -6.08
N VAL A 65 -1.02 6.01 -4.94
CA VAL A 65 0.27 5.31 -4.82
C VAL A 65 0.07 3.82 -5.11
N PHE A 66 -0.96 3.22 -4.54
CA PHE A 66 -1.25 1.81 -4.76
C PHE A 66 -1.64 1.53 -6.21
N LYS A 67 -2.49 2.39 -6.78
CA LYS A 67 -2.93 2.26 -8.18
C LYS A 67 -1.74 2.26 -9.14
N LEU A 68 -0.76 3.12 -8.88
CA LEU A 68 0.43 3.23 -9.73
C LEU A 68 1.42 2.08 -9.52
N THR A 69 1.45 1.50 -8.34
CA THR A 69 2.45 0.50 -7.97
C THR A 69 1.95 -0.93 -8.16
N ALA A 70 0.68 -1.19 -7.87
CA ALA A 70 0.13 -2.55 -7.80
C ALA A 70 0.32 -3.36 -9.09
N PRO A 71 0.08 -2.81 -10.30
CA PRO A 71 0.28 -3.61 -11.51
C PRO A 71 1.69 -4.15 -11.68
N TYR A 72 2.69 -3.43 -11.17
CA TYR A 72 4.08 -3.86 -11.25
C TYR A 72 4.34 -5.10 -10.39
N ILE A 73 3.64 -5.21 -9.26
CA ILE A 73 3.83 -6.32 -8.33
C ILE A 73 2.79 -7.44 -8.50
N LEU A 74 2.13 -7.50 -9.65
CA LEU A 74 1.32 -8.67 -10.02
C LEU A 74 2.16 -9.94 -10.03
N SER A 75 3.42 -9.84 -10.46
CA SER A 75 4.44 -10.85 -10.20
C SER A 75 5.30 -10.35 -9.05
N PRO A 76 5.81 -11.24 -8.19
CA PRO A 76 6.69 -10.80 -7.11
C PRO A 76 7.88 -10.00 -7.62
N GLN A 77 8.16 -8.87 -6.97
CA GLN A 77 9.25 -7.98 -7.36
C GLN A 77 10.13 -7.67 -6.16
N ALA A 78 11.42 -7.59 -6.40
CA ALA A 78 12.38 -7.24 -5.36
C ALA A 78 12.12 -5.82 -4.83
N ASP A 79 12.31 -5.64 -3.54
CA ASP A 79 12.07 -4.39 -2.84
C ASP A 79 12.75 -3.19 -3.51
N ILE A 80 14.01 -3.35 -3.91
CA ILE A 80 14.77 -2.27 -4.56
C ILE A 80 14.15 -1.87 -5.90
N ASN A 81 13.63 -2.84 -6.64
CA ASN A 81 12.97 -2.57 -7.92
C ASN A 81 11.64 -1.88 -7.72
N VAL A 82 10.89 -2.25 -6.69
CA VAL A 82 9.63 -1.59 -6.34
C VAL A 82 9.89 -0.13 -5.99
N ARG A 83 10.93 0.12 -5.21
CA ARG A 83 11.29 1.49 -4.84
C ARG A 83 11.62 2.35 -6.05
N LYS A 84 12.41 1.82 -6.97
CA LYS A 84 12.77 2.53 -8.21
C LYS A 84 11.54 2.81 -9.07
N TYR A 85 10.70 1.79 -9.23
CA TYR A 85 9.48 1.91 -10.02
C TYR A 85 8.51 2.91 -9.41
N MET A 86 8.26 2.80 -8.12
CA MET A 86 7.36 3.69 -7.39
C MET A 86 7.82 5.15 -7.49
N GLY A 87 9.11 5.38 -7.26
CA GLY A 87 9.67 6.74 -7.34
C GLY A 87 9.45 7.35 -8.72
N ARG A 88 9.70 6.58 -9.77
CA ARG A 88 9.51 7.04 -11.15
C ARG A 88 8.05 7.34 -11.45
N GLN A 89 7.16 6.43 -11.08
CA GLN A 89 5.74 6.58 -11.38
C GLN A 89 5.13 7.77 -10.63
N LEU A 90 5.46 7.91 -9.35
CA LEU A 90 4.95 9.01 -8.55
C LEU A 90 5.50 10.36 -9.03
N PHE A 91 6.78 10.40 -9.38
CA PHE A 91 7.37 11.61 -9.93
C PHE A 91 6.69 12.03 -11.23
N ASN A 92 6.46 11.07 -12.12
CA ASN A 92 5.77 11.35 -13.38
C ASN A 92 4.35 11.84 -13.15
N ALA A 93 3.64 11.24 -12.19
CA ALA A 93 2.28 11.63 -11.86
C ALA A 93 2.21 13.03 -11.23
N SER A 94 3.28 13.46 -10.58
CA SER A 94 3.34 14.79 -9.97
C SER A 94 3.45 15.92 -10.98
N LEU A 95 3.84 15.61 -12.21
CA LEU A 95 4.09 16.57 -13.30
C LEU A 95 5.26 17.53 -13.01
N ILE A 96 6.05 17.24 -11.99
CA ILE A 96 7.24 18.01 -11.67
C ILE A 96 8.31 17.71 -12.75
N GLN A 97 9.01 18.75 -13.16
CA GLN A 97 10.03 18.64 -14.22
C GLN A 97 11.36 18.17 -13.62
N GLY A 98 11.98 17.20 -14.26
CA GLY A 98 13.27 16.69 -13.84
C GLY A 98 13.52 15.29 -14.39
N THR A 99 14.70 14.75 -14.09
CA THR A 99 15.13 13.42 -14.53
C THR A 99 15.67 12.63 -13.37
N THR A 100 15.77 11.33 -13.55
CA THR A 100 16.34 10.39 -12.60
C THR A 100 15.73 10.55 -11.20
N PRO A 101 14.39 10.47 -11.10
CA PRO A 101 13.73 10.67 -9.81
C PRO A 101 13.99 9.51 -8.86
N THR A 102 14.08 9.83 -7.58
CA THR A 102 14.10 8.84 -6.51
C THR A 102 13.07 9.21 -5.46
N ILE A 103 12.59 8.23 -4.73
CA ILE A 103 11.71 8.43 -3.58
C ILE A 103 12.56 8.31 -2.32
N SER A 104 12.23 9.10 -1.30
CA SER A 104 12.94 9.03 -0.03
C SER A 104 12.75 7.64 0.60
N GLU A 105 13.79 7.15 1.24
CA GLU A 105 13.74 5.85 1.90
C GLU A 105 12.67 5.82 2.98
N THR A 106 12.57 6.88 3.77
CA THR A 106 11.58 6.98 4.84
C THR A 106 10.17 6.87 4.30
N ASP A 107 9.86 7.59 3.23
CA ASP A 107 8.53 7.57 2.62
C ASP A 107 8.24 6.20 2.01
N PHE A 108 9.22 5.61 1.35
CA PHE A 108 9.08 4.28 0.77
C PHE A 108 8.79 3.23 1.86
N GLN A 109 9.53 3.26 2.97
CA GLN A 109 9.31 2.34 4.07
C GLN A 109 7.94 2.53 4.70
N THR A 110 7.51 3.78 4.86
CA THR A 110 6.19 4.09 5.39
C THR A 110 5.08 3.51 4.52
N ILE A 111 5.19 3.71 3.20
CA ILE A 111 4.21 3.17 2.25
C ILE A 111 4.18 1.64 2.31
N LYS A 112 5.34 1.02 2.34
CA LYS A 112 5.47 -0.43 2.42
C LYS A 112 4.76 -0.98 3.64
N ILE A 113 5.02 -0.39 4.80
CA ILE A 113 4.40 -0.81 6.06
C ILE A 113 2.89 -0.58 6.01
N GLN A 114 2.45 0.55 5.46
CA GLN A 114 1.02 0.85 5.32
C GLN A 114 0.31 -0.18 4.45
N PHE A 115 0.88 -0.50 3.31
CA PHE A 115 0.27 -1.46 2.39
C PHE A 115 0.21 -2.87 2.99
N GLU A 116 1.25 -3.27 3.71
CA GLU A 116 1.24 -4.55 4.40
C GLU A 116 0.20 -4.56 5.52
N ALA A 117 0.14 -3.50 6.31
CA ALA A 117 -0.82 -3.37 7.41
C ALA A 117 -2.26 -3.36 6.91
N LEU A 118 -2.50 -2.80 5.72
CA LEU A 118 -3.82 -2.80 5.09
C LEU A 118 -4.15 -4.14 4.42
N GLY A 119 -3.22 -5.09 4.45
CA GLY A 119 -3.43 -6.41 3.87
C GLY A 119 -3.40 -6.43 2.34
N LEU A 120 -2.82 -5.42 1.72
CA LEU A 120 -2.78 -5.30 0.27
C LEU A 120 -1.59 -6.01 -0.36
N ILE A 121 -0.48 -6.08 0.35
CA ILE A 121 0.74 -6.73 -0.12
C ILE A 121 1.22 -7.73 0.92
N GLU A 122 1.99 -8.70 0.44
CA GLU A 122 2.71 -9.65 1.26
C GLU A 122 4.20 -9.46 0.99
N LEU A 123 4.97 -9.39 2.06
CA LEU A 123 6.42 -9.26 1.97
C LEU A 123 7.02 -10.62 2.28
N THR A 124 7.74 -11.16 1.30
CA THR A 124 8.41 -12.46 1.44
C THR A 124 9.86 -12.29 1.06
N GLY A 125 10.69 -13.20 1.53
CA GLY A 125 12.08 -13.13 1.14
C GLY A 125 12.95 -14.06 1.95
N ASP A 126 14.16 -14.22 1.49
CA ASP A 126 15.20 -14.90 2.23
C ASP A 126 16.04 -13.86 2.99
N SER A 127 17.19 -14.26 3.51
CA SER A 127 18.02 -13.43 4.37
C SER A 127 18.56 -12.17 3.69
N ASN A 128 18.52 -12.08 2.36
CA ASN A 128 19.19 -11.00 1.63
C ASN A 128 18.25 -10.16 0.76
N VAL A 129 17.11 -10.70 0.33
CA VAL A 129 16.23 -10.01 -0.61
C VAL A 129 14.78 -10.12 -0.15
N LEU A 130 14.13 -8.98 -0.09
CA LEU A 130 12.70 -8.88 0.22
C LEU A 130 11.94 -8.72 -1.09
N PHE A 131 10.84 -9.45 -1.22
CA PHE A 131 9.97 -9.39 -2.40
C PHE A 131 8.59 -8.92 -2.00
N TRP A 132 8.00 -8.11 -2.86
CA TRP A 132 6.62 -7.66 -2.74
C TRP A 132 5.73 -8.49 -3.64
N SER A 133 4.58 -8.90 -3.14
CA SER A 133 3.54 -9.51 -3.95
C SER A 133 2.18 -9.03 -3.48
N LEU A 134 1.19 -9.07 -4.36
CA LEU A 134 -0.17 -8.69 -4.01
C LEU A 134 -0.85 -9.84 -3.27
N THR A 135 -1.59 -9.50 -2.23
CA THR A 135 -2.53 -10.43 -1.61
C THR A 135 -3.79 -10.54 -2.49
N SER A 136 -4.68 -11.46 -2.16
CA SER A 136 -5.99 -11.53 -2.82
C SER A 136 -6.75 -10.23 -2.68
N SER A 137 -6.73 -9.64 -1.47
CA SER A 137 -7.34 -8.33 -1.21
C SER A 137 -6.68 -7.23 -2.02
N GLY A 138 -5.34 -7.28 -2.14
CA GLY A 138 -4.59 -6.32 -2.95
C GLY A 138 -4.96 -6.40 -4.42
N LYS A 139 -5.10 -7.60 -4.97
CA LYS A 139 -5.53 -7.79 -6.36
C LYS A 139 -6.92 -7.25 -6.60
N GLN A 140 -7.84 -7.51 -5.66
CA GLN A 140 -9.19 -6.99 -5.74
C GLN A 140 -9.20 -5.46 -5.69
N GLN A 141 -8.47 -4.87 -4.78
CA GLN A 141 -8.38 -3.43 -4.64
C GLN A 141 -7.75 -2.80 -5.89
N MET A 142 -6.70 -3.41 -6.42
CA MET A 142 -6.08 -2.96 -7.67
C MET A 142 -7.07 -2.98 -8.81
N THR A 143 -7.84 -4.07 -8.93
CA THR A 143 -8.84 -4.20 -9.99
C THR A 143 -9.87 -3.08 -9.90
N GLU A 144 -10.33 -2.75 -8.70
CA GLU A 144 -11.30 -1.67 -8.51
C GLU A 144 -10.72 -0.29 -8.88
N LEU A 145 -9.44 -0.08 -8.63
CA LEU A 145 -8.79 1.21 -8.88
C LEU A 145 -8.31 1.36 -10.32
N VAL A 146 -7.85 0.28 -10.93
CA VAL A 146 -7.16 0.32 -12.23
C VAL A 146 -8.07 -0.06 -13.38
N ALA A 147 -9.02 -0.99 -13.16
CA ALA A 147 -9.88 -1.47 -14.23
C ALA A 147 -10.66 -0.33 -14.85
N LEU A 148 -10.74 -0.34 -16.17
CA LEU A 148 -11.52 0.66 -16.89
C LEU A 148 -12.99 0.46 -16.59
N ARG A 149 -13.64 1.52 -16.21
CA ARG A 149 -15.07 1.52 -15.95
C ARG A 149 -15.77 2.29 -17.06
N LYS A 150 -16.84 1.70 -17.47
CA LYS A 150 -17.71 2.36 -18.47
C LYS A 150 -18.75 3.21 -17.78
#